data_60b9dca3d2aa9531dd32dd3dd7ced91a
#
_entry.id   60b9dca3d2aa9531dd32dd3dd7ced91a
#
_cell.length_a   1.000
_cell.length_b   1.000
_cell.length_c   1.000
_cell.angle_alpha   90.00
_cell.angle_beta   90.00
_cell.angle_gamma   90.00
#
_symmetry.space_group_name_H-M   'P 1'
#
loop_
_entity.id
_entity.type
_entity.pdbx_description
1 polymer ?
#
loop_
_entity_poly.entity_id
_entity_poly.type
_entity_poly.pdbx_seq_one_letter_code
_entity_poly.pdbx_strand_id
1 'polypeptide(L)'
;MAAKEPIDYQTLFQFAPIGMCISQNRVIQACNAALGRMFGYDPHELEGESFMALYPTSDEFERTGARIVPIMSAKGSYSDERIMKRRNKELFWCHVNGRALVATDGLGTGVWTFEDLSEKRTVSAELTAREREIAALLVEGHTSKQIARLIGLSPRTVEMHRAKLMRKFSSSTSSELVHRLMSAGN
;
A
#
# COMPACT_ATOMS: atom_id res chain seq x y z
N MET A 1 -6.08 37.99 -27.73
CA MET A 1 -5.65 37.03 -26.71
C MET A 1 -6.81 36.08 -26.46
N ALA A 2 -6.66 34.80 -26.79
CA ALA A 2 -7.70 33.81 -26.48
C ALA A 2 -7.81 33.68 -24.94
N ALA A 3 -9.02 33.77 -24.40
CA ALA A 3 -9.26 33.55 -23.00
C ALA A 3 -8.85 32.09 -22.68
N LYS A 4 -7.98 31.93 -21.68
CA LYS A 4 -7.58 30.59 -21.22
C LYS A 4 -8.82 29.93 -20.62
N GLU A 5 -9.29 28.84 -21.22
CA GLU A 5 -10.40 28.08 -20.66
C GLU A 5 -10.08 27.66 -19.22
N PRO A 6 -11.04 27.73 -18.29
CA PRO A 6 -10.82 27.31 -16.93
C PRO A 6 -10.50 25.80 -16.91
N ILE A 7 -9.47 25.43 -16.13
CA ILE A 7 -9.10 24.02 -15.94
C ILE A 7 -10.16 23.35 -15.09
N ASP A 8 -10.77 22.31 -15.62
CA ASP A 8 -11.70 21.46 -14.87
C ASP A 8 -10.89 20.42 -14.04
N TYR A 9 -10.61 20.76 -12.79
CA TYR A 9 -9.87 19.90 -11.87
C TYR A 9 -10.61 18.60 -11.54
N GLN A 10 -11.94 18.58 -11.60
CA GLN A 10 -12.73 17.39 -11.38
C GLN A 10 -12.52 16.39 -12.52
N THR A 11 -12.59 16.86 -13.76
CA THR A 11 -12.25 16.05 -14.92
C THR A 11 -10.82 15.53 -14.85
N LEU A 12 -9.83 16.37 -14.51
CA LEU A 12 -8.45 15.93 -14.36
C LEU A 12 -8.29 14.84 -13.31
N PHE A 13 -8.96 14.96 -12.15
CA PHE A 13 -8.95 13.94 -11.11
C PHE A 13 -9.56 12.63 -11.60
N GLN A 14 -10.73 12.67 -12.25
CA GLN A 14 -11.43 11.47 -12.71
C GLN A 14 -10.69 10.74 -13.84
N PHE A 15 -10.00 11.46 -14.73
CA PHE A 15 -9.27 10.88 -15.86
C PHE A 15 -7.77 10.67 -15.58
N ALA A 16 -7.29 10.95 -14.36
CA ALA A 16 -5.90 10.64 -14.00
C ALA A 16 -5.60 9.14 -14.23
N PRO A 17 -4.45 8.81 -14.88
CA PRO A 17 -4.12 7.42 -15.22
C PRO A 17 -3.70 6.57 -14.02
N ILE A 18 -3.51 7.17 -12.86
CA ILE A 18 -3.16 6.53 -11.60
C ILE A 18 -4.39 6.49 -10.67
N GLY A 19 -4.52 5.43 -9.88
CA GLY A 19 -5.57 5.37 -8.86
C GLY A 19 -5.37 6.48 -7.82
N MET A 20 -6.39 7.31 -7.59
CA MET A 20 -6.34 8.42 -6.64
C MET A 20 -7.56 8.45 -5.74
N CYS A 21 -7.34 8.86 -4.49
CA CYS A 21 -8.45 9.22 -3.60
C CYS A 21 -8.07 10.35 -2.64
N ILE A 22 -9.11 10.98 -2.09
CA ILE A 22 -9.03 11.87 -0.95
C ILE A 22 -9.63 11.12 0.23
N SER A 23 -8.96 11.12 1.37
CA SER A 23 -9.49 10.51 2.59
C SER A 23 -9.54 11.50 3.74
N GLN A 24 -10.42 11.23 4.68
CA GLN A 24 -10.48 11.87 5.97
C GLN A 24 -10.58 10.81 7.06
N ASN A 25 -9.64 10.83 8.02
CA ASN A 25 -9.57 9.84 9.09
C ASN A 25 -9.61 8.39 8.60
N ARG A 26 -8.88 8.11 7.50
CA ARG A 26 -8.80 6.80 6.84
C ARG A 26 -10.12 6.32 6.20
N VAL A 27 -11.08 7.24 6.02
CA VAL A 27 -12.33 7.02 5.26
C VAL A 27 -12.20 7.73 3.92
N ILE A 28 -12.49 7.03 2.83
CA ILE A 28 -12.42 7.53 1.46
C ILE A 28 -13.57 8.53 1.27
N GLN A 29 -13.25 9.77 0.94
CA GLN A 29 -14.24 10.83 0.69
C GLN A 29 -14.58 10.95 -0.79
N ALA A 30 -13.61 10.72 -1.64
CA ALA A 30 -13.76 10.68 -3.09
C ALA A 30 -12.65 9.83 -3.70
N CYS A 31 -12.94 9.14 -4.78
CA CYS A 31 -11.94 8.43 -5.55
C CYS A 31 -12.20 8.53 -7.05
N ASN A 32 -11.15 8.32 -7.85
CA ASN A 32 -11.26 8.38 -9.30
C ASN A 32 -11.56 7.01 -9.93
N ALA A 33 -11.94 7.04 -11.20
CA ALA A 33 -12.27 5.83 -11.95
C ALA A 33 -11.09 4.84 -12.02
N ALA A 34 -9.84 5.31 -12.02
CA ALA A 34 -8.66 4.43 -12.05
C ALA A 34 -8.53 3.62 -10.75
N LEU A 35 -8.80 4.23 -9.58
CA LEU A 35 -8.81 3.50 -8.31
C LEU A 35 -9.91 2.44 -8.28
N GLY A 36 -11.13 2.81 -8.69
CA GLY A 36 -12.24 1.87 -8.76
C GLY A 36 -11.90 0.65 -9.62
N ARG A 37 -11.41 0.87 -10.84
CA ARG A 37 -10.99 -0.22 -11.74
C ARG A 37 -9.89 -1.10 -11.13
N MET A 38 -8.87 -0.50 -10.51
CA MET A 38 -7.76 -1.22 -9.88
C MET A 38 -8.23 -2.18 -8.80
N PHE A 39 -9.13 -1.73 -7.93
CA PHE A 39 -9.63 -2.54 -6.82
C PHE A 39 -10.89 -3.36 -7.13
N GLY A 40 -11.50 -3.15 -8.31
CA GLY A 40 -12.70 -3.87 -8.74
C GLY A 40 -13.99 -3.37 -8.08
N TYR A 41 -14.05 -2.08 -7.74
CA TYR A 41 -15.23 -1.40 -7.20
C TYR A 41 -15.73 -0.33 -8.17
N ASP A 42 -17.04 -0.03 -8.11
CA ASP A 42 -17.50 1.26 -8.59
C ASP A 42 -16.95 2.35 -7.64
N PRO A 43 -16.44 3.49 -8.14
CA PRO A 43 -15.95 4.57 -7.28
C PRO A 43 -16.93 4.99 -6.19
N HIS A 44 -18.22 5.05 -6.49
CA HIS A 44 -19.26 5.40 -5.51
C HIS A 44 -19.43 4.37 -4.39
N GLU A 45 -19.08 3.10 -4.63
CA GLU A 45 -19.09 2.08 -3.58
C GLU A 45 -17.95 2.25 -2.57
N LEU A 46 -16.87 2.96 -2.95
CA LEU A 46 -15.74 3.24 -2.07
C LEU A 46 -15.91 4.55 -1.29
N GLU A 47 -16.75 5.46 -1.75
CA GLU A 47 -17.02 6.72 -1.05
C GLU A 47 -17.74 6.45 0.28
N GLY A 48 -17.20 6.96 1.37
CA GLY A 48 -17.67 6.69 2.73
C GLY A 48 -17.09 5.43 3.36
N GLU A 49 -16.41 4.58 2.59
CA GLU A 49 -15.80 3.35 3.10
C GLU A 49 -14.43 3.59 3.73
N SER A 50 -14.11 2.80 4.74
CA SER A 50 -12.77 2.76 5.33
C SER A 50 -11.77 2.13 4.36
N PHE A 51 -10.53 2.63 4.34
CA PHE A 51 -9.42 1.95 3.66
C PHE A 51 -9.27 0.48 4.06
N MET A 52 -9.82 0.05 5.18
CA MET A 52 -9.82 -1.35 5.62
C MET A 52 -10.38 -2.28 4.53
N ALA A 53 -11.34 -1.84 3.72
CA ALA A 53 -11.90 -2.62 2.61
C ALA A 53 -10.83 -3.05 1.59
N LEU A 54 -9.76 -2.25 1.43
CA LEU A 54 -8.68 -2.46 0.49
C LEU A 54 -7.51 -3.26 1.07
N TYR A 55 -7.54 -3.58 2.38
CA TYR A 55 -6.48 -4.34 3.06
C TYR A 55 -6.82 -5.84 3.11
N PRO A 56 -5.80 -6.72 3.10
CA PRO A 56 -6.01 -8.15 3.25
C PRO A 56 -6.73 -8.52 4.55
N THR A 57 -6.35 -7.90 5.67
CA THR A 57 -6.95 -8.11 7.00
C THR A 57 -7.06 -6.78 7.79
N SER A 58 -7.96 -6.75 8.78
CA SER A 58 -8.10 -5.62 9.71
C SER A 58 -6.81 -5.37 10.50
N ASP A 59 -6.12 -6.43 10.92
CA ASP A 59 -4.87 -6.32 11.65
C ASP A 59 -3.76 -5.64 10.82
N GLU A 60 -3.66 -5.94 9.52
CA GLU A 60 -2.71 -5.28 8.62
C GLU A 60 -3.06 -3.80 8.45
N PHE A 61 -4.35 -3.48 8.34
CA PHE A 61 -4.84 -2.11 8.30
C PHE A 61 -4.42 -1.34 9.55
N GLU A 62 -4.67 -1.87 10.76
CA GLU A 62 -4.34 -1.19 12.01
C GLU A 62 -2.83 -1.00 12.20
N ARG A 63 -2.03 -2.06 11.99
CA ARG A 63 -0.57 -1.97 12.12
C ARG A 63 0.04 -1.00 11.12
N THR A 64 -0.45 -1.00 9.88
CA THR A 64 0.02 -0.05 8.86
C THR A 64 -0.36 1.37 9.24
N GLY A 65 -1.56 1.62 9.74
CA GLY A 65 -1.97 2.93 10.25
C GLY A 65 -1.07 3.43 11.36
N ALA A 66 -0.81 2.59 12.35
CA ALA A 66 0.09 2.92 13.47
C ALA A 66 1.52 3.28 13.01
N ARG A 67 2.01 2.64 11.93
CA ARG A 67 3.32 2.95 11.33
C ARG A 67 3.32 4.25 10.53
N ILE A 68 2.23 4.54 9.81
CA ILE A 68 2.13 5.70 8.92
C ILE A 68 1.96 7.01 9.71
N VAL A 69 1.15 7.01 10.77
CA VAL A 69 0.80 8.21 11.55
C VAL A 69 2.02 9.04 11.96
N PRO A 70 3.04 8.50 12.64
CA PRO A 70 4.19 9.30 13.06
C PRO A 70 4.99 9.85 11.87
N ILE A 71 5.05 9.12 10.75
CA ILE A 71 5.78 9.56 9.55
C ILE A 71 5.02 10.70 8.87
N MET A 72 3.71 10.55 8.68
CA MET A 72 2.85 11.58 8.09
C MET A 72 2.85 12.85 8.94
N SER A 73 2.76 12.73 10.27
CA SER A 73 2.83 13.88 11.18
C SER A 73 4.17 14.61 11.12
N ALA A 74 5.28 13.88 10.93
CA ALA A 74 6.61 14.48 10.89
C ALA A 74 6.98 15.04 9.51
N LYS A 75 6.60 14.35 8.42
CA LYS A 75 7.04 14.66 7.06
C LYS A 75 5.95 15.21 6.13
N GLY A 76 4.68 15.11 6.51
CA GLY A 76 3.54 15.45 5.67
C GLY A 76 3.32 14.53 4.47
N SER A 77 4.16 13.51 4.31
CA SER A 77 4.07 12.55 3.21
C SER A 77 4.55 11.17 3.62
N TYR A 78 4.06 10.16 2.91
CA TYR A 78 4.41 8.76 3.11
C TYR A 78 4.41 8.01 1.77
N SER A 79 5.29 7.03 1.63
CA SER A 79 5.35 6.14 0.47
C SER A 79 5.82 4.76 0.91
N ASP A 80 5.16 3.71 0.42
CA ASP A 80 5.63 2.34 0.56
C ASP A 80 5.05 1.43 -0.54
N GLU A 81 5.56 0.21 -0.60
CA GLU A 81 5.00 -0.87 -1.38
C GLU A 81 4.43 -1.93 -0.45
N ARG A 82 3.17 -2.30 -0.66
CA ARG A 82 2.46 -3.25 0.18
C ARG A 82 1.53 -4.15 -0.61
N ILE A 83 1.15 -5.26 0.00
CA ILE A 83 0.14 -6.14 -0.57
C ILE A 83 -1.24 -5.62 -0.15
N MET A 84 -2.10 -5.40 -1.16
CA MET A 84 -3.47 -4.96 -1.00
C MET A 84 -4.44 -6.00 -1.56
N LYS A 85 -5.75 -5.81 -1.33
CA LYS A 85 -6.79 -6.76 -1.68
C LYS A 85 -7.84 -6.12 -2.57
N ARG A 86 -8.14 -6.74 -3.71
CA ARG A 86 -9.25 -6.37 -4.58
C ARG A 86 -10.59 -6.89 -4.01
N ARG A 87 -11.70 -6.41 -4.55
CA ARG A 87 -13.07 -6.87 -4.23
C ARG A 87 -13.23 -8.39 -4.38
N ASN A 88 -12.64 -8.98 -5.42
CA ASN A 88 -12.67 -10.43 -5.67
C ASN A 88 -11.75 -11.24 -4.74
N LYS A 89 -11.15 -10.59 -3.72
CA LYS A 89 -10.19 -11.15 -2.74
C LYS A 89 -8.80 -11.46 -3.30
N GLU A 90 -8.54 -11.16 -4.55
CA GLU A 90 -7.19 -11.25 -5.12
C GLU A 90 -6.24 -10.31 -4.37
N LEU A 91 -5.05 -10.81 -4.06
CA LEU A 91 -3.99 -10.05 -3.43
C LEU A 91 -3.00 -9.58 -4.50
N PHE A 92 -2.57 -8.33 -4.41
CA PHE A 92 -1.63 -7.76 -5.36
C PHE A 92 -0.68 -6.77 -4.70
N TRP A 93 0.49 -6.61 -5.27
CA TRP A 93 1.43 -5.58 -4.88
C TRP A 93 0.96 -4.22 -5.36
N CYS A 94 0.97 -3.26 -4.45
CA CYS A 94 0.54 -1.90 -4.72
C CYS A 94 1.57 -0.92 -4.15
N HIS A 95 2.00 0.04 -4.97
CA HIS A 95 2.76 1.19 -4.49
C HIS A 95 1.77 2.26 -4.05
N VAL A 96 1.89 2.70 -2.82
CA VAL A 96 0.99 3.68 -2.19
C VAL A 96 1.79 4.91 -1.80
N ASN A 97 1.35 6.08 -2.28
CA ASN A 97 1.86 7.37 -1.84
C ASN A 97 0.74 8.16 -1.16
N GLY A 98 1.07 8.81 -0.06
CA GLY A 98 0.16 9.67 0.68
C GLY A 98 0.76 11.03 0.94
N ARG A 99 -0.07 12.07 0.90
CA ARG A 99 0.29 13.42 1.30
C ARG A 99 -0.82 14.03 2.14
N ALA A 100 -0.47 14.50 3.34
CA ALA A 100 -1.40 15.24 4.19
C ALA A 100 -1.72 16.60 3.55
N LEU A 101 -3.00 16.97 3.52
CA LEU A 101 -3.43 18.29 3.07
C LEU A 101 -3.23 19.35 4.16
N VAL A 102 -3.25 18.93 5.44
CA VAL A 102 -2.95 19.77 6.59
C VAL A 102 -1.82 19.10 7.38
N ALA A 103 -0.68 19.76 7.46
CA ALA A 103 0.57 19.19 8.00
C ALA A 103 0.50 18.72 9.47
N THR A 104 -0.48 19.21 10.24
CA THR A 104 -0.59 18.91 11.69
C THR A 104 -1.54 17.76 12.01
N ASP A 105 -2.21 17.20 11.01
CA ASP A 105 -3.38 16.33 11.22
C ASP A 105 -3.09 14.82 11.00
N GLY A 106 -1.84 14.45 10.76
CA GLY A 106 -1.42 13.05 10.59
C GLY A 106 -2.20 12.34 9.48
N LEU A 107 -3.22 11.55 9.82
CA LEU A 107 -4.13 10.90 8.88
C LEU A 107 -5.47 11.64 8.71
N GLY A 108 -5.59 12.89 9.19
CA GLY A 108 -6.82 13.68 9.14
C GLY A 108 -7.37 13.78 7.72
N THR A 109 -6.81 14.66 6.90
CA THR A 109 -7.18 14.74 5.47
C THR A 109 -5.94 14.55 4.60
N GLY A 110 -6.01 13.65 3.64
CA GLY A 110 -4.89 13.35 2.75
C GLY A 110 -5.31 12.96 1.34
N VAL A 111 -4.40 13.21 0.41
CA VAL A 111 -4.47 12.68 -0.96
C VAL A 111 -3.58 11.45 -1.05
N TRP A 112 -4.10 10.41 -1.68
CA TRP A 112 -3.41 9.14 -1.87
C TRP A 112 -3.39 8.76 -3.33
N THR A 113 -2.28 8.19 -3.76
CA THR A 113 -2.15 7.56 -5.08
C THR A 113 -1.78 6.09 -4.92
N PHE A 114 -2.27 5.28 -5.84
CA PHE A 114 -2.11 3.83 -5.87
C PHE A 114 -1.65 3.41 -7.26
N GLU A 115 -0.57 2.65 -7.33
CA GLU A 115 -0.06 2.04 -8.57
C GLU A 115 -0.09 0.52 -8.42
N ASP A 116 -0.76 -0.14 -9.36
CA ASP A 116 -0.79 -1.60 -9.44
C ASP A 116 0.55 -2.14 -9.94
N LEU A 117 1.18 -2.99 -9.17
CA LEU A 117 2.45 -3.62 -9.52
C LEU A 117 2.28 -5.08 -9.97
N SER A 118 1.05 -5.55 -10.24
CA SER A 118 0.77 -6.95 -10.60
C SER A 118 1.50 -7.40 -11.87
N GLU A 119 1.69 -6.49 -12.83
CA GLU A 119 2.49 -6.78 -14.04
C GLU A 119 3.97 -6.98 -13.74
N LYS A 120 4.45 -6.41 -12.64
CA LYS A 120 5.85 -6.50 -12.19
C LYS A 120 6.05 -7.58 -11.13
N ARG A 121 5.00 -7.90 -10.36
CA ARG A 121 5.06 -8.79 -9.19
C ARG A 121 3.74 -9.49 -8.91
N THR A 122 3.75 -10.81 -8.80
CA THR A 122 2.62 -11.58 -8.31
C THR A 122 2.73 -11.85 -6.82
N VAL A 123 1.60 -12.04 -6.15
CA VAL A 123 1.54 -12.43 -4.74
C VAL A 123 1.27 -13.92 -4.66
N SER A 124 2.15 -14.66 -3.97
CA SER A 124 1.82 -16.02 -3.59
C SER A 124 0.64 -16.01 -2.62
N ALA A 125 -0.45 -16.66 -2.96
CA ALA A 125 -1.65 -16.77 -2.13
C ALA A 125 -1.39 -17.47 -0.77
N GLU A 126 -0.24 -18.14 -0.63
CA GLU A 126 0.14 -18.87 0.57
C GLU A 126 0.77 -18.02 1.68
N LEU A 127 0.99 -16.73 1.46
CA LEU A 127 1.57 -15.87 2.49
C LEU A 127 0.57 -15.53 3.59
N THR A 128 0.97 -15.77 4.83
CA THR A 128 0.22 -15.27 6.00
C THR A 128 0.31 -13.74 6.10
N ALA A 129 -0.61 -13.11 6.84
CA ALA A 129 -0.61 -11.65 7.06
C ALA A 129 0.77 -11.12 7.51
N ARG A 130 1.42 -11.82 8.43
CA ARG A 130 2.72 -11.44 8.95
C ARG A 130 3.86 -11.64 7.93
N GLU A 131 3.78 -12.66 7.12
CA GLU A 131 4.74 -12.89 6.03
C GLU A 131 4.61 -11.82 4.94
N ARG A 132 3.39 -11.37 4.60
CA ARG A 132 3.17 -10.26 3.66
C ARG A 132 3.77 -8.96 4.15
N GLU A 133 3.54 -8.62 5.42
CA GLU A 133 4.09 -7.41 6.04
C GLU A 133 5.63 -7.42 6.05
N ILE A 134 6.22 -8.54 6.41
CA ILE A 134 7.69 -8.70 6.41
C ILE A 134 8.24 -8.69 4.97
N ALA A 135 7.56 -9.34 4.02
CA ALA A 135 7.95 -9.33 2.61
C ALA A 135 7.97 -7.91 2.03
N ALA A 136 6.95 -7.10 2.33
CA ALA A 136 6.90 -5.70 1.93
C ALA A 136 8.12 -4.92 2.43
N LEU A 137 8.41 -5.03 3.73
CA LEU A 137 9.56 -4.32 4.34
C LEU A 137 10.93 -4.84 3.86
N LEU A 138 11.03 -6.12 3.48
CA LEU A 138 12.24 -6.67 2.85
C LEU A 138 12.47 -6.08 1.45
N VAL A 139 11.42 -5.93 0.66
CA VAL A 139 11.46 -5.29 -0.67
C VAL A 139 11.87 -3.82 -0.56
N GLU A 140 11.43 -3.11 0.49
CA GLU A 140 11.87 -1.74 0.81
C GLU A 140 13.35 -1.67 1.27
N GLY A 141 14.03 -2.81 1.43
CA GLY A 141 15.45 -2.88 1.81
C GLY A 141 15.71 -2.84 3.31
N HIS A 142 14.69 -3.01 4.16
CA HIS A 142 14.86 -3.01 5.61
C HIS A 142 15.57 -4.27 6.12
N THR A 143 16.51 -4.08 7.06
CA THR A 143 17.15 -5.17 7.79
C THR A 143 16.19 -5.78 8.82
N SER A 144 16.43 -7.02 9.25
CA SER A 144 15.62 -7.69 10.27
C SER A 144 15.51 -6.91 11.58
N LYS A 145 16.53 -6.15 11.97
CA LYS A 145 16.49 -5.27 13.15
C LYS A 145 15.56 -4.07 12.93
N GLN A 146 15.58 -3.47 11.74
CA GLN A 146 14.68 -2.37 11.38
C GLN A 146 13.23 -2.86 11.29
N ILE A 147 13.00 -3.98 10.60
CA ILE A 147 11.69 -4.61 10.51
C ILE A 147 11.12 -4.88 11.91
N ALA A 148 11.92 -5.51 12.78
CA ALA A 148 11.51 -5.82 14.15
C ALA A 148 11.01 -4.59 14.91
N ARG A 149 11.70 -3.46 14.79
CA ARG A 149 11.30 -2.17 15.39
C ARG A 149 10.02 -1.62 14.78
N LEU A 150 9.89 -1.69 13.44
CA LEU A 150 8.74 -1.15 12.72
C LEU A 150 7.43 -1.87 13.02
N ILE A 151 7.50 -3.19 13.26
CA ILE A 151 6.29 -4.02 13.42
C ILE A 151 6.15 -4.63 14.82
N GLY A 152 6.93 -4.16 15.79
CA GLY A 152 6.81 -4.56 17.20
C GLY A 152 7.16 -6.03 17.46
N LEU A 153 8.17 -6.57 16.78
CA LEU A 153 8.65 -7.96 16.96
C LEU A 153 10.09 -8.00 17.49
N SER A 154 10.52 -9.19 17.90
CA SER A 154 11.95 -9.43 18.13
C SER A 154 12.67 -9.66 16.78
N PRO A 155 13.97 -9.29 16.66
CA PRO A 155 14.75 -9.62 15.47
C PRO A 155 14.77 -11.12 15.17
N ARG A 156 14.78 -11.96 16.19
CA ARG A 156 14.73 -13.44 16.09
C ARG A 156 13.41 -13.89 15.43
N THR A 157 12.29 -13.27 15.80
CA THR A 157 10.98 -13.57 15.19
C THR A 157 10.96 -13.19 13.71
N VAL A 158 11.53 -12.04 13.35
CA VAL A 158 11.65 -11.62 11.94
C VAL A 158 12.51 -12.59 11.16
N GLU A 159 13.67 -13.01 11.69
CA GLU A 159 14.52 -14.01 11.04
C GLU A 159 13.82 -15.36 10.83
N MET A 160 12.99 -15.79 11.78
CA MET A 160 12.17 -17.00 11.63
C MET A 160 11.18 -16.86 10.46
N HIS A 161 10.52 -15.70 10.31
CA HIS A 161 9.63 -15.45 9.18
C HIS A 161 10.39 -15.34 7.86
N ARG A 162 11.58 -14.71 7.85
CA ARG A 162 12.44 -14.70 6.66
C ARG A 162 12.82 -16.10 6.22
N ALA A 163 13.22 -16.96 7.13
CA ALA A 163 13.54 -18.35 6.81
C ALA A 163 12.32 -19.11 6.24
N LYS A 164 11.10 -18.81 6.71
CA LYS A 164 9.87 -19.37 6.12
C LYS A 164 9.63 -18.84 4.71
N LEU A 165 9.80 -17.53 4.49
CA LEU A 165 9.70 -16.91 3.16
C LEU A 165 10.74 -17.49 2.21
N MET A 166 12.00 -17.63 2.64
CA MET A 166 13.05 -18.26 1.82
C MET A 166 12.67 -19.65 1.36
N ARG A 167 12.08 -20.48 2.24
CA ARG A 167 11.58 -21.81 1.85
C ARG A 167 10.40 -21.74 0.88
N LYS A 168 9.42 -20.86 1.11
CA LYS A 168 8.26 -20.68 0.22
C LYS A 168 8.63 -20.22 -1.19
N PHE A 169 9.65 -19.38 -1.27
CA PHE A 169 10.15 -18.84 -2.54
C PHE A 169 11.36 -19.60 -3.09
N SER A 170 11.73 -20.76 -2.47
CA SER A 170 12.86 -21.59 -2.89
C SER A 170 14.14 -20.80 -3.08
N SER A 171 14.40 -19.80 -2.21
CA SER A 171 15.58 -18.94 -2.25
C SER A 171 16.61 -19.36 -1.22
N SER A 172 17.89 -19.31 -1.59
CA SER A 172 19.03 -19.68 -0.73
C SER A 172 19.68 -18.49 -0.05
N THR A 173 19.48 -17.28 -0.57
CA THR A 173 20.02 -16.03 -0.02
C THR A 173 18.93 -14.97 0.17
N SER A 174 19.21 -14.00 1.03
CA SER A 174 18.30 -12.84 1.23
C SER A 174 18.14 -12.02 -0.04
N SER A 175 19.20 -11.83 -0.81
CA SER A 175 19.16 -11.10 -2.08
C SER A 175 18.29 -11.84 -3.10
N GLU A 176 18.42 -13.16 -3.18
CA GLU A 176 17.57 -14.00 -4.03
C GLU A 176 16.10 -13.95 -3.58
N LEU A 177 15.85 -13.97 -2.27
CA LEU A 177 14.48 -13.81 -1.75
C LEU A 177 13.87 -12.47 -2.19
N VAL A 178 14.59 -11.36 -1.99
CA VAL A 178 14.12 -10.04 -2.41
C VAL A 178 13.91 -10.01 -3.92
N HIS A 179 14.85 -10.54 -4.71
CA HIS A 179 14.69 -10.63 -6.15
C HIS A 179 13.44 -11.43 -6.54
N ARG A 180 13.19 -12.59 -5.91
CA ARG A 180 11.99 -13.41 -6.17
C ARG A 180 10.70 -12.72 -5.73
N LEU A 181 10.71 -12.02 -4.59
CA LEU A 181 9.58 -11.20 -4.15
C LEU A 181 9.27 -10.06 -5.14
N MET A 182 10.30 -9.54 -5.80
CA MET A 182 10.16 -8.49 -6.83
C MET A 182 9.81 -9.05 -8.22
N SER A 183 10.18 -10.30 -8.52
CA SER A 183 10.09 -10.91 -9.86
C SER A 183 9.07 -12.05 -9.94
N ALA A 184 8.33 -12.36 -8.88
CA ALA A 184 7.36 -13.44 -8.87
C ALA A 184 6.15 -13.13 -9.78
N GLY A 185 6.40 -13.06 -11.09
CA GLY A 185 5.44 -12.70 -12.12
C GLY A 185 5.83 -13.14 -13.53
N ASN A 186 6.80 -14.05 -13.66
CA ASN A 186 7.09 -14.72 -14.94
C ASN A 186 6.83 -16.19 -14.85
#